data_24ea52ec9e8c5414f4ccbfe604a7454f
#
_entry.id   24ea52ec9e8c5414f4ccbfe604a7454f
#
_cell.length_a   1.000
_cell.length_b   1.000
_cell.length_c   1.000
_cell.angle_alpha   90.00
_cell.angle_beta   90.00
_cell.angle_gamma   90.00
#
_symmetry.space_group_name_H-M   'P 1'
#
loop_
_entity.id
_entity.type
_entity.pdbx_description
1 polymer ?
#
loop_
_entity_poly.entity_id
_entity_poly.type
_entity_poly.pdbx_seq_one_letter_code
_entity_poly.pdbx_strand_id
1 'polypeptide(L)'
;MSFWRNIFGGADEDAETVAAVNVENAVRKAGRAEGRVQGVGFRFFVQSNAKNFGITGWVKNMSDGSVTMELQGEPQTVERLIAKIKKGNDWIKVTNFTESDLPVVAGENKFAIRY
;
A
#
# COMPACT_ATOMS: atom_id res chain seq x y z
N MET A 1 -17.53 -11.02 -16.92
CA MET A 1 -17.23 -10.58 -16.92
C MET A 1 -16.70 -10.24 -16.59
N SER A 2 -16.70 -10.16 -16.72
CA SER A 2 -16.24 -9.56 -16.57
C SER A 2 -15.76 -9.19 -16.55
N PHE A 3 -15.65 -9.08 -17.04
CA PHE A 3 -15.23 -8.48 -17.30
C PHE A 3 -15.18 -7.90 -17.48
N TRP A 4 -15.34 -7.78 -17.86
CA TRP A 4 -15.17 -7.00 -18.22
C TRP A 4 -14.80 -6.20 -18.19
N ARG A 5 -14.64 -6.00 -18.41
CA ARG A 5 -14.21 -5.20 -18.38
C ARG A 5 -13.88 -4.64 -18.49
N ASN A 6 -13.93 -4.68 -19.04
CA ASN A 6 -13.62 -4.06 -19.33
C ASN A 6 -13.67 -3.84 -19.60
N ILE A 7 -13.82 -3.94 -20.09
CA ILE A 7 -13.75 -3.65 -20.34
C ILE A 7 -13.89 -2.97 -20.36
N PHE A 8 -13.86 -2.71 -20.70
CA PHE A 8 -13.68 -1.87 -20.54
C PHE A 8 -13.16 -1.24 -20.17
N GLY A 9 -13.21 -1.00 -20.54
CA GLY A 9 -12.52 -0.34 -20.36
C GLY A 9 -11.91 0.04 -19.88
N GLY A 10 -11.71 0.08 -20.05
CA GLY A 10 -10.99 0.47 -19.72
C GLY A 10 -10.47 0.88 -19.36
N ALA A 11 -10.42 0.98 -19.67
CA ALA A 11 -9.78 1.35 -19.30
C ALA A 11 -9.16 2.06 -18.91
N ASP A 12 -9.41 2.65 -19.57
CA ASP A 12 -8.71 3.42 -19.21
C ASP A 12 -8.23 3.60 -18.09
N GLU A 13 -7.89 3.34 -17.80
CA GLU A 13 -7.65 3.56 -16.56
C GLU A 13 -6.50 4.29 -16.30
N ASP A 14 -6.53 5.10 -15.29
CA ASP A 14 -5.41 5.84 -14.93
C ASP A 14 -4.39 4.94 -14.26
N ALA A 15 -3.12 5.33 -14.29
CA ALA A 15 -2.06 4.46 -13.80
C ALA A 15 -2.12 4.21 -12.30
N GLU A 16 -2.85 5.05 -11.56
CA GLU A 16 -2.94 4.91 -10.12
C GLU A 16 -4.03 3.97 -9.67
N THR A 17 -4.91 3.63 -10.57
CA THR A 17 -6.03 2.74 -10.24
C THR A 17 -5.57 1.31 -10.36
N VAL A 18 -5.85 0.52 -9.34
CA VAL A 18 -5.57 -0.91 -9.38
C VAL A 18 -6.87 -1.66 -9.55
N ALA A 19 -6.78 -2.86 -10.09
CA ALA A 19 -7.95 -3.70 -10.29
C ALA A 19 -8.66 -3.92 -8.97
N ALA A 20 -9.98 -3.92 -9.00
CA ALA A 20 -10.75 -4.17 -7.80
C ALA A 20 -10.39 -5.52 -7.23
N VAL A 21 -10.10 -5.55 -5.94
CA VAL A 21 -9.79 -6.78 -5.23
C VAL A 21 -11.08 -7.34 -4.69
N ASN A 22 -11.24 -8.66 -4.77
CA ASN A 22 -12.37 -9.32 -4.16
C ASN A 22 -12.28 -9.12 -2.65
N VAL A 23 -13.21 -8.32 -2.09
CA VAL A 23 -13.13 -7.97 -0.67
C VAL A 23 -13.24 -9.19 0.24
N GLU A 24 -13.85 -10.27 -0.24
CA GLU A 24 -13.94 -11.48 0.57
C GLU A 24 -12.60 -12.15 0.80
N ASN A 25 -11.64 -11.90 -0.10
CA ASN A 25 -10.31 -12.49 -0.02
C ASN A 25 -9.26 -11.47 0.37
N ALA A 26 -9.65 -10.23 0.59
CA ALA A 26 -8.70 -9.18 0.91
C ALA A 26 -8.49 -9.07 2.41
N VAL A 27 -7.32 -8.57 2.78
CA VAL A 27 -7.03 -8.14 4.15
C VAL A 27 -6.61 -6.69 4.12
N ARG A 28 -6.75 -6.01 5.25
CA ARG A 28 -6.23 -4.66 5.42
C ARG A 28 -5.38 -4.63 6.67
N LYS A 29 -4.18 -4.06 6.54
CA LYS A 29 -3.23 -3.95 7.64
C LYS A 29 -2.90 -2.51 7.88
N ALA A 30 -2.91 -2.10 9.15
CA ALA A 30 -2.29 -0.85 9.56
C ALA A 30 -0.82 -1.13 9.80
N GLY A 31 0.05 -0.25 9.35
CA GLY A 31 1.49 -0.38 9.57
C GLY A 31 2.07 0.92 10.09
N ARG A 32 3.09 0.81 10.91
CA ARG A 32 3.84 1.96 11.41
C ARG A 32 5.31 1.65 11.34
N ALA A 33 6.05 2.47 10.60
CA ALA A 33 7.48 2.29 10.39
C ALA A 33 8.26 3.35 11.16
N GLU A 34 9.33 2.93 11.82
CA GLU A 34 10.27 3.81 12.51
C GLU A 34 11.66 3.59 11.94
N GLY A 35 12.50 4.60 12.09
CA GLY A 35 13.87 4.54 11.61
C GLY A 35 14.15 5.69 10.67
N ARG A 36 14.98 5.46 9.66
CA ARG A 36 15.24 6.47 8.65
C ARG A 36 14.16 6.33 7.57
N VAL A 37 13.02 6.94 7.83
CA VAL A 37 11.83 6.79 6.98
C VAL A 37 11.22 8.11 6.55
N GLN A 38 11.74 9.25 7.04
CA GLN A 38 11.31 10.56 6.56
C GLN A 38 12.50 11.26 5.92
N GLY A 39 12.21 12.04 4.86
CA GLY A 39 13.25 12.77 4.15
C GLY A 39 14.11 11.92 3.24
N VAL A 40 13.71 10.67 2.97
CA VAL A 40 14.49 9.71 2.17
C VAL A 40 13.66 9.08 1.06
N GLY A 41 12.49 9.65 0.75
CA GLY A 41 11.63 9.14 -0.31
C GLY A 41 10.82 7.91 0.08
N PHE A 42 10.62 7.69 1.36
CA PHE A 42 9.97 6.47 1.84
C PHE A 42 8.51 6.38 1.40
N ARG A 43 7.75 7.48 1.51
CA ARG A 43 6.34 7.45 1.09
C ARG A 43 6.20 7.09 -0.38
N PHE A 44 7.07 7.64 -1.21
CA PHE A 44 7.07 7.32 -2.63
C PHE A 44 7.46 5.86 -2.86
N PHE A 45 8.44 5.37 -2.11
CA PHE A 45 8.86 3.97 -2.17
C PHE A 45 7.69 3.04 -1.85
N VAL A 46 6.95 3.34 -0.77
CA VAL A 46 5.79 2.53 -0.38
C VAL A 46 4.72 2.58 -1.47
N GLN A 47 4.38 3.79 -1.94
CA GLN A 47 3.35 3.95 -2.96
C GLN A 47 3.71 3.21 -4.24
N SER A 48 4.93 3.37 -4.70
CA SER A 48 5.39 2.76 -5.94
C SER A 48 5.31 1.24 -5.87
N ASN A 49 5.76 0.68 -4.75
CA ASN A 49 5.71 -0.77 -4.59
C ASN A 49 4.28 -1.27 -4.39
N ALA A 50 3.44 -0.51 -3.67
CA ALA A 50 2.05 -0.88 -3.49
C ALA A 50 1.34 -0.98 -4.84
N LYS A 51 1.56 -0.01 -5.71
CA LYS A 51 0.95 -0.04 -7.04
C LYS A 51 1.43 -1.24 -7.84
N ASN A 52 2.72 -1.54 -7.77
CA ASN A 52 3.27 -2.67 -8.50
C ASN A 52 2.69 -3.99 -8.00
N PHE A 53 2.35 -4.08 -6.72
CA PHE A 53 1.75 -5.27 -6.14
C PHE A 53 0.23 -5.28 -6.21
N GLY A 54 -0.39 -4.22 -6.76
CA GLY A 54 -1.85 -4.15 -6.80
C GLY A 54 -2.48 -3.94 -5.44
N ILE A 55 -1.80 -3.22 -4.55
CA ILE A 55 -2.28 -2.96 -3.19
C ILE A 55 -2.81 -1.54 -3.11
N THR A 56 -3.96 -1.37 -2.47
CA THR A 56 -4.58 -0.07 -2.23
C THR A 56 -4.33 0.38 -0.80
N GLY A 57 -4.58 1.65 -0.54
CA GLY A 57 -4.41 2.19 0.79
C GLY A 57 -3.79 3.59 0.77
N TRP A 58 -2.97 3.87 1.79
CA TRP A 58 -2.34 5.18 1.89
C TRP A 58 -1.12 5.12 2.80
N VAL A 59 -0.27 6.15 2.71
CA VAL A 59 0.92 6.29 3.54
C VAL A 59 1.07 7.77 3.93
N LYS A 60 1.50 8.03 5.17
CA LYS A 60 1.55 9.39 5.71
C LYS A 60 2.70 9.53 6.72
N ASN A 61 3.47 10.61 6.60
CA ASN A 61 4.46 10.98 7.62
C ASN A 61 3.74 11.50 8.87
N MET A 62 4.24 11.09 10.03
CA MET A 62 3.71 11.53 11.32
C MET A 62 4.66 12.53 11.95
N SER A 63 4.15 13.34 12.89
CA SER A 63 4.95 14.40 13.52
C SER A 63 6.07 13.84 14.39
N ASP A 64 5.97 12.59 14.85
CA ASP A 64 6.99 11.98 15.69
C ASP A 64 8.14 11.34 14.90
N GLY A 65 8.13 11.52 13.59
CA GLY A 65 9.18 10.96 12.72
C GLY A 65 8.85 9.61 12.15
N SER A 66 7.79 8.96 12.61
CA SER A 66 7.35 7.69 12.06
C SER A 66 6.53 7.91 10.79
N VAL A 67 6.26 6.82 10.09
CA VAL A 67 5.38 6.83 8.92
C VAL A 67 4.32 5.77 9.13
N THR A 68 3.06 6.17 9.01
CA THR A 68 1.94 5.23 9.14
C THR A 68 1.34 4.95 7.77
N MET A 69 0.70 3.80 7.65
CA MET A 69 0.13 3.36 6.39
C MET A 69 -1.00 2.39 6.63
N GLU A 70 -1.84 2.24 5.61
CA GLU A 70 -2.82 1.16 5.56
C GLU A 70 -2.68 0.49 4.21
N LEU A 71 -2.64 -0.83 4.21
CA LEU A 71 -2.33 -1.64 3.03
C LEU A 71 -3.43 -2.67 2.87
N GLN A 72 -4.04 -2.72 1.69
CA GLN A 72 -5.15 -3.62 1.43
C GLN A 72 -4.93 -4.40 0.15
N GLY A 73 -5.14 -5.69 0.20
CA GLY A 73 -5.02 -6.56 -0.96
C GLY A 73 -5.07 -8.02 -0.54
N GLU A 74 -4.66 -8.89 -1.44
CA GLU A 74 -4.59 -10.31 -1.10
C GLU A 74 -3.59 -10.53 0.03
N PRO A 75 -3.88 -11.46 0.95
CA PRO A 75 -3.02 -11.64 2.14
C PRO A 75 -1.55 -11.85 1.81
N GLN A 76 -1.26 -12.73 0.87
CA GLN A 76 0.14 -13.03 0.55
C GLN A 76 0.83 -11.83 -0.08
N THR A 77 0.09 -11.06 -0.88
CA THR A 77 0.65 -9.89 -1.56
C THR A 77 0.93 -8.78 -0.55
N VAL A 78 0.04 -8.58 0.42
CA VAL A 78 0.26 -7.61 1.49
C VAL A 78 1.51 -7.99 2.29
N GLU A 79 1.67 -9.27 2.62
CA GLU A 79 2.85 -9.72 3.34
C GLU A 79 4.13 -9.48 2.56
N ARG A 80 4.10 -9.70 1.24
CA ARG A 80 5.26 -9.47 0.41
C ARG A 80 5.62 -8.00 0.35
N LEU A 81 4.62 -7.12 0.28
CA LEU A 81 4.88 -5.69 0.31
C LEU A 81 5.49 -5.29 1.64
N ILE A 82 4.94 -5.77 2.75
CA ILE A 82 5.48 -5.46 4.08
C ILE A 82 6.94 -5.92 4.20
N ALA A 83 7.24 -7.11 3.70
CA ALA A 83 8.62 -7.61 3.72
C ALA A 83 9.55 -6.68 2.93
N LYS A 84 9.10 -6.20 1.79
CA LYS A 84 9.89 -5.29 0.98
C LYS A 84 10.09 -3.95 1.67
N ILE A 85 9.05 -3.44 2.33
CA ILE A 85 9.12 -2.19 3.10
C ILE A 85 10.14 -2.33 4.23
N LYS A 86 10.07 -3.44 4.98
CA LYS A 86 11.00 -3.68 6.08
C LYS A 86 12.43 -3.78 5.62
N LYS A 87 12.65 -4.34 4.44
CA LYS A 87 14.00 -4.47 3.89
C LYS A 87 14.59 -3.11 3.54
N GLY A 88 13.73 -2.19 3.07
CA GLY A 88 14.18 -0.86 2.68
C GLY A 88 15.14 -0.87 1.52
N ASN A 89 16.03 0.11 1.50
CA ASN A 89 17.07 0.22 0.47
C ASN A 89 18.28 0.93 1.10
N ASP A 90 19.19 1.43 0.26
CA ASP A 90 20.40 2.07 0.79
C ASP A 90 20.10 3.35 1.57
N TRP A 91 18.96 3.99 1.32
CA TRP A 91 18.60 5.26 1.96
C TRP A 91 17.58 5.08 3.05
N ILE A 92 16.73 4.05 2.96
CA ILE A 92 15.61 3.79 3.84
C ILE A 92 16.02 2.69 4.80
N LYS A 93 15.92 2.99 6.11
CA LYS A 93 16.25 2.01 7.16
C LYS A 93 15.07 1.91 8.09
N VAL A 94 14.37 0.79 8.05
CA VAL A 94 13.26 0.52 8.95
C VAL A 94 13.79 -0.24 10.15
N THR A 95 13.83 0.43 11.30
CA THR A 95 14.35 -0.17 12.53
C THR A 95 13.26 -0.89 13.32
N ASN A 96 12.01 -0.49 13.11
CA ASN A 96 10.88 -1.14 13.76
C ASN A 96 9.64 -0.98 12.86
N PHE A 97 8.85 -2.03 12.79
CA PHE A 97 7.61 -2.02 12.01
C PHE A 97 6.56 -2.77 12.81
N THR A 98 5.48 -2.08 13.14
CA THR A 98 4.35 -2.70 13.85
C THR A 98 3.16 -2.74 12.93
N GLU A 99 2.35 -3.78 13.07
CA GLU A 99 1.18 -3.94 12.23
C GLU A 99 0.00 -4.48 13.03
N SER A 100 -1.19 -4.18 12.54
CA SER A 100 -2.42 -4.70 13.12
C SER A 100 -3.45 -4.84 12.02
N ASP A 101 -4.45 -5.67 12.29
CA ASP A 101 -5.52 -5.91 11.32
C ASP A 101 -6.55 -4.81 11.39
N LEU A 102 -7.12 -4.49 10.23
CA LEU A 102 -8.20 -3.52 10.09
C LEU A 102 -9.30 -4.11 9.23
N PRO A 103 -10.53 -3.57 9.35
CA PRO A 103 -11.59 -3.93 8.41
C PRO A 103 -11.23 -3.50 6.99
N VAL A 104 -11.64 -4.30 6.02
CA VAL A 104 -11.44 -4.00 4.62
C VAL A 104 -12.35 -2.83 4.22
N VAL A 105 -11.83 -1.95 3.38
CA VAL A 105 -12.55 -0.80 2.84
C VAL A 105 -13.05 -1.16 1.44
N ALA A 106 -14.36 -1.32 1.30
CA ALA A 106 -14.96 -1.69 0.03
C ALA A 106 -14.79 -0.55 -0.99
N GLY A 107 -14.47 -0.91 -2.22
CA GLY A 107 -14.40 0.07 -3.30
C GLY A 107 -13.13 0.89 -3.35
N GLU A 108 -12.20 0.68 -2.45
CA GLU A 108 -10.92 1.39 -2.52
C GLU A 108 -10.14 0.89 -3.72
N ASN A 109 -9.66 1.81 -4.55
CA ASN A 109 -9.00 1.44 -5.81
C ASN A 109 -7.73 2.23 -6.09
N LYS A 110 -7.18 2.92 -5.08
CA LYS A 110 -5.96 3.72 -5.27
C LYS A 110 -5.03 3.55 -4.08
N PHE A 111 -3.78 3.89 -4.28
CA PHE A 111 -2.82 4.04 -3.19
C PHE A 111 -2.37 5.49 -3.15
N ALA A 112 -2.65 6.16 -2.03
CA ALA A 112 -2.43 7.60 -1.90
C ALA A 112 -1.26 7.91 -0.97
N ILE A 113 -0.55 8.99 -1.29
CA ILE A 113 0.35 9.62 -0.33
C ILE A 113 -0.44 10.72 0.36
N ARG A 114 -0.47 10.68 1.67
CA ARG A 114 -1.16 11.70 2.47
C ARG A 114 -0.15 12.62 3.14
N TYR A 115 -0.59 13.85 3.35
CA TYR A 115 0.25 14.89 3.96
C TYR A 115 -0.39 15.44 5.27
#